data_c59ca6cdbe27c9156776e63306aafedc
#
_entry.id   c59ca6cdbe27c9156776e63306aafedc
#
_cell.length_a   1.000
_cell.length_b   1.000
_cell.length_c   1.000
_cell.angle_alpha   90.00
_cell.angle_beta   90.00
_cell.angle_gamma   90.00
#
_symmetry.space_group_name_H-M   'P 1'
#
loop_
_entity.id
_entity.type
_entity.pdbx_description
1 polymer ?
#
loop_
_entity_poly.entity_id
_entity_poly.type
_entity_poly.pdbx_seq_one_letter_code
_entity_poly.pdbx_strand_id
1 'polypeptide(L)'
;MIFSKLKVTKLLIDQYRMHNLYAIFAKLLNICKQIAGNLVNESGNVPRRGVVPKFSDLEVVALNMASEAVGIDSESLLFAKLQEYRVEIPNLISRRQYNDRRKITSSLCHAIREKMVSEMDGDEDYFCIDSKPIEVCRIARSKRCSMGKKDYKKAPGVGYCASQSMCYYGYKLHAVCGLSGVIHSFDLTKASVHDIHYLKDVKVDYSNCTVIGDRGYISAQVQLDLFETANIRLEVPYRVIKKNGSQHSQLLPKREKELKPYSRNCVTSL
;
A
#
# COMPACT_ATOMS: atom_id res chain seq x y z
N MET A 1 -6.36 17.95 -17.05
CA MET A 1 -7.72 18.02 -16.44
C MET A 1 -7.95 17.05 -15.28
N ILE A 2 -7.20 15.95 -15.18
CA ILE A 2 -7.28 14.94 -14.09
C ILE A 2 -6.54 15.42 -12.81
N PHE A 3 -5.41 16.13 -12.93
CA PHE A 3 -4.68 16.72 -11.82
C PHE A 3 -5.49 17.71 -10.96
N SER A 4 -6.51 18.37 -11.55
CA SER A 4 -7.42 19.22 -10.79
C SER A 4 -8.37 18.42 -9.89
N LYS A 5 -8.77 17.21 -10.31
CA LYS A 5 -9.67 16.35 -9.52
C LYS A 5 -8.95 15.72 -8.30
N LEU A 6 -7.67 15.39 -8.43
CA LEU A 6 -6.87 14.80 -7.32
C LEU A 6 -6.47 15.83 -6.26
N LYS A 7 -6.03 17.02 -6.70
CA LYS A 7 -5.87 18.16 -5.78
C LYS A 7 -7.18 18.46 -5.04
N VAL A 8 -8.31 18.34 -5.74
CA VAL A 8 -9.65 18.48 -5.14
C VAL A 8 -9.94 17.35 -4.15
N THR A 9 -9.51 16.10 -4.37
CA THR A 9 -9.74 15.00 -3.43
C THR A 9 -8.88 15.17 -2.16
N LYS A 10 -7.60 15.56 -2.29
CA LYS A 10 -6.73 15.87 -1.16
C LYS A 10 -7.17 17.13 -0.42
N LEU A 11 -7.50 18.21 -1.14
CA LEU A 11 -8.07 19.45 -0.57
C LEU A 11 -9.44 19.25 0.08
N LEU A 12 -10.29 18.37 -0.46
CA LEU A 12 -11.59 18.07 0.13
C LEU A 12 -11.49 17.17 1.36
N ILE A 13 -10.50 16.26 1.43
CA ILE A 13 -10.19 15.51 2.66
C ILE A 13 -9.63 16.46 3.72
N ASP A 14 -8.75 17.40 3.36
CA ASP A 14 -8.21 18.42 4.27
C ASP A 14 -9.25 19.47 4.71
N GLN A 15 -10.22 19.79 3.88
CA GLN A 15 -11.25 20.79 4.16
C GLN A 15 -12.42 20.24 4.99
N TYR A 16 -12.71 18.93 4.89
CA TYR A 16 -13.65 18.23 5.77
C TYR A 16 -12.89 17.50 6.88
N ARG A 17 -12.16 18.28 7.70
CA ARG A 17 -11.51 17.76 8.90
C ARG A 17 -12.46 16.83 9.67
N MET A 18 -12.20 15.52 9.56
CA MET A 18 -12.36 14.47 10.56
C MET A 18 -13.71 14.25 11.28
N HIS A 19 -14.83 14.88 10.92
CA HIS A 19 -16.00 14.80 11.77
C HIS A 19 -17.25 14.14 11.15
N ASN A 20 -17.26 13.82 9.85
CA ASN A 20 -18.42 13.18 9.26
C ASN A 20 -18.07 11.87 8.54
N LEU A 21 -18.02 10.78 9.32
CA LEU A 21 -17.80 9.42 8.80
C LEU A 21 -18.76 9.09 7.65
N TYR A 22 -20.03 9.48 7.75
CA TYR A 22 -21.03 9.22 6.73
C TYR A 22 -20.73 9.96 5.41
N ALA A 23 -20.33 11.22 5.46
CA ALA A 23 -20.00 11.98 4.25
C ALA A 23 -18.80 11.37 3.50
N ILE A 24 -17.78 10.92 4.22
CA ILE A 24 -16.63 10.22 3.65
C ILE A 24 -17.05 8.87 3.06
N PHE A 25 -17.86 8.10 3.79
CA PHE A 25 -18.41 6.84 3.30
C PHE A 25 -19.22 7.02 2.02
N ALA A 26 -20.15 7.97 1.98
CA ALA A 26 -21.00 8.23 0.81
C ALA A 26 -20.17 8.65 -0.42
N LYS A 27 -19.14 9.48 -0.21
CA LYS A 27 -18.22 9.90 -1.26
C LYS A 27 -17.40 8.74 -1.81
N LEU A 28 -16.81 7.93 -0.91
CA LEU A 28 -16.04 6.75 -1.31
C LEU A 28 -16.91 5.70 -2.00
N LEU A 29 -18.15 5.50 -1.53
CA LEU A 29 -19.10 4.61 -2.19
C LEU A 29 -19.38 5.06 -3.62
N ASN A 30 -19.53 6.37 -3.85
CA ASN A 30 -19.74 6.92 -5.19
C ASN A 30 -18.54 6.68 -6.10
N ILE A 31 -17.33 6.89 -5.60
CA ILE A 31 -16.08 6.58 -6.32
C ILE A 31 -16.00 5.08 -6.63
N CYS A 32 -16.25 4.22 -5.65
CA CYS A 32 -16.25 2.77 -5.85
C CYS A 32 -17.26 2.32 -6.91
N LYS A 33 -18.45 2.93 -6.96
CA LYS A 33 -19.46 2.64 -7.99
C LYS A 33 -19.00 3.02 -9.39
N GLN A 34 -18.31 4.16 -9.53
CA GLN A 34 -17.78 4.62 -10.82
C GLN A 34 -16.68 3.71 -11.35
N ILE A 35 -15.81 3.23 -10.45
CA ILE A 35 -14.60 2.46 -10.79
C ILE A 35 -14.90 0.97 -10.92
N ALA A 36 -15.83 0.43 -10.12
CA ALA A 36 -16.07 -1.01 -10.05
C ALA A 36 -16.49 -1.63 -11.41
N GLY A 37 -17.26 -0.92 -12.23
CA GLY A 37 -17.65 -1.40 -13.55
C GLY A 37 -18.18 -2.84 -13.51
N ASN A 38 -17.56 -3.71 -14.30
CA ASN A 38 -17.95 -5.13 -14.43
C ASN A 38 -17.58 -6.03 -13.24
N LEU A 39 -16.92 -5.50 -12.20
CA LEU A 39 -16.55 -6.30 -11.03
C LEU A 39 -17.75 -6.66 -10.15
N VAL A 40 -18.85 -5.92 -10.27
CA VAL A 40 -20.07 -6.09 -9.50
C VAL A 40 -21.31 -6.03 -10.38
N ASN A 41 -22.42 -6.57 -9.87
CA ASN A 41 -23.72 -6.44 -10.51
C ASN A 41 -24.35 -5.06 -10.25
N GLU A 42 -25.52 -4.78 -10.82
CA GLU A 42 -26.26 -3.52 -10.66
C GLU A 42 -26.54 -3.16 -9.18
N SER A 43 -26.67 -4.17 -8.32
CA SER A 43 -26.86 -3.98 -6.87
C SER A 43 -25.56 -3.72 -6.10
N GLY A 44 -24.41 -3.62 -6.78
CA GLY A 44 -23.10 -3.39 -6.15
C GLY A 44 -22.52 -4.62 -5.42
N ASN A 45 -22.96 -5.82 -5.79
CA ASN A 45 -22.47 -7.07 -5.19
C ASN A 45 -21.66 -7.89 -6.21
N VAL A 46 -20.64 -8.58 -5.73
CA VAL A 46 -19.90 -9.58 -6.53
C VAL A 46 -20.88 -10.68 -6.93
N PRO A 47 -20.94 -11.08 -8.23
CA PRO A 47 -21.80 -12.16 -8.69
C PRO A 47 -21.57 -13.45 -7.88
N ARG A 48 -22.63 -13.98 -7.26
CA ARG A 48 -22.61 -15.21 -6.48
C ARG A 48 -23.98 -15.86 -6.41
N ARG A 49 -24.02 -17.16 -6.11
CA ARG A 49 -25.28 -17.88 -5.87
C ARG A 49 -25.84 -17.50 -4.50
N GLY A 50 -27.16 -17.43 -4.38
CA GLY A 50 -27.86 -17.22 -3.12
C GLY A 50 -28.52 -15.82 -3.02
N VAL A 51 -28.89 -15.46 -1.80
CA VAL A 51 -29.59 -14.20 -1.51
C VAL A 51 -28.67 -13.01 -1.72
N VAL A 52 -29.15 -12.01 -2.49
CA VAL A 52 -28.42 -10.76 -2.71
C VAL A 52 -28.45 -9.91 -1.44
N PRO A 53 -27.29 -9.55 -0.89
CA PRO A 53 -27.24 -8.71 0.30
C PRO A 53 -27.78 -7.30 0.06
N LYS A 54 -28.62 -6.80 0.96
CA LYS A 54 -29.15 -5.42 0.90
C LYS A 54 -28.08 -4.37 1.14
N PHE A 55 -27.17 -4.62 2.12
CA PHE A 55 -25.94 -3.84 2.27
C PHE A 55 -24.90 -4.44 1.30
N SER A 56 -24.60 -3.75 0.23
CA SER A 56 -23.83 -4.28 -0.90
C SER A 56 -22.35 -4.55 -0.56
N ASP A 57 -21.65 -5.28 -1.41
CA ASP A 57 -20.20 -5.51 -1.26
C ASP A 57 -19.42 -4.22 -1.47
N LEU A 58 -19.88 -3.33 -2.37
CA LEU A 58 -19.30 -2.00 -2.53
C LEU A 58 -19.45 -1.14 -1.27
N GLU A 59 -20.58 -1.24 -0.58
CA GLU A 59 -20.76 -0.54 0.71
C GLU A 59 -19.80 -1.08 1.78
N VAL A 60 -19.53 -2.38 1.80
CA VAL A 60 -18.51 -2.96 2.70
C VAL A 60 -17.13 -2.42 2.40
N VAL A 61 -16.74 -2.37 1.12
CA VAL A 61 -15.44 -1.83 0.67
C VAL A 61 -15.34 -0.33 0.99
N ALA A 62 -16.36 0.46 0.63
CA ALA A 62 -16.38 1.89 0.91
C ALA A 62 -16.34 2.20 2.42
N LEU A 63 -17.03 1.42 3.26
CA LEU A 63 -17.00 1.58 4.70
C LEU A 63 -15.61 1.24 5.28
N ASN A 64 -14.96 0.20 4.76
CA ASN A 64 -13.58 -0.12 5.13
C ASN A 64 -12.63 1.03 4.78
N MET A 65 -12.69 1.55 3.56
CA MET A 65 -11.89 2.69 3.14
C MET A 65 -12.19 3.96 3.96
N ALA A 66 -13.46 4.19 4.31
CA ALA A 66 -13.86 5.33 5.13
C ALA A 66 -13.31 5.22 6.56
N SER A 67 -13.31 4.03 7.16
CA SER A 67 -12.75 3.82 8.51
C SER A 67 -11.25 4.10 8.54
N GLU A 68 -10.51 3.65 7.53
CA GLU A 68 -9.07 3.93 7.37
C GLU A 68 -8.82 5.44 7.17
N ALA A 69 -9.59 6.10 6.28
CA ALA A 69 -9.46 7.52 6.01
C ALA A 69 -9.72 8.43 7.24
N VAL A 70 -10.55 7.96 8.17
CA VAL A 70 -10.86 8.67 9.44
C VAL A 70 -9.93 8.23 10.58
N GLY A 71 -9.07 7.21 10.36
CA GLY A 71 -8.17 6.67 11.38
C GLY A 71 -8.89 5.87 12.47
N ILE A 72 -9.96 5.16 12.10
CA ILE A 72 -10.70 4.29 13.04
C ILE A 72 -10.24 2.85 12.85
N ASP A 73 -9.29 2.40 13.64
CA ASP A 73 -8.76 1.03 13.60
C ASP A 73 -9.66 0.00 14.29
N SER A 74 -10.50 0.45 15.24
CA SER A 74 -11.35 -0.44 16.02
C SER A 74 -12.74 -0.61 15.38
N GLU A 75 -13.06 -1.83 14.95
CA GLU A 75 -14.42 -2.14 14.46
C GLU A 75 -15.51 -1.85 15.49
N SER A 76 -15.21 -2.01 16.79
CA SER A 76 -16.16 -1.68 17.87
C SER A 76 -16.43 -0.19 17.90
N LEU A 77 -15.40 0.65 17.78
CA LEU A 77 -15.54 2.11 17.72
C LEU A 77 -16.25 2.55 16.44
N LEU A 78 -15.90 1.94 15.30
CA LEU A 78 -16.58 2.19 14.03
C LEU A 78 -18.09 1.96 14.15
N PHE A 79 -18.50 0.80 14.66
CA PHE A 79 -19.91 0.46 14.78
C PHE A 79 -20.64 1.26 15.87
N ALA A 80 -19.95 1.73 16.91
CA ALA A 80 -20.50 2.67 17.86
C ALA A 80 -20.84 4.02 17.19
N LYS A 81 -19.93 4.57 16.40
CA LYS A 81 -20.16 5.81 15.64
C LYS A 81 -21.22 5.65 14.54
N LEU A 82 -21.31 4.49 13.89
CA LEU A 82 -22.33 4.24 12.86
C LEU A 82 -23.76 4.17 13.41
N GLN A 83 -23.96 4.04 14.72
CA GLN A 83 -25.31 4.12 15.31
C GLN A 83 -25.96 5.49 15.10
N GLU A 84 -25.17 6.56 15.03
CA GLU A 84 -25.62 7.93 14.78
C GLU A 84 -26.21 8.11 13.36
N TYR A 85 -25.82 7.22 12.43
CA TYR A 85 -26.20 7.28 11.00
C TYR A 85 -27.14 6.15 10.57
N ARG A 86 -27.94 5.62 11.50
CA ARG A 86 -28.89 4.52 11.21
C ARG A 86 -29.99 4.90 10.23
N VAL A 87 -30.34 6.16 10.18
CA VAL A 87 -31.36 6.69 9.25
C VAL A 87 -30.80 6.73 7.85
N GLU A 88 -29.56 7.19 7.69
CA GLU A 88 -28.86 7.32 6.41
C GLU A 88 -28.37 5.99 5.86
N ILE A 89 -28.10 5.02 6.76
CA ILE A 89 -27.65 3.66 6.39
C ILE A 89 -28.63 2.62 6.94
N PRO A 90 -29.83 2.53 6.40
CA PRO A 90 -30.91 1.68 6.97
C PRO A 90 -30.58 0.18 6.87
N ASN A 91 -29.77 -0.24 5.91
CA ASN A 91 -29.39 -1.64 5.71
C ASN A 91 -28.06 -2.01 6.38
N LEU A 92 -27.55 -1.16 7.29
CA LEU A 92 -26.29 -1.43 7.97
C LEU A 92 -26.33 -2.79 8.67
N ILE A 93 -25.37 -3.61 8.33
CA ILE A 93 -25.19 -4.97 8.87
C ILE A 93 -24.58 -4.95 10.28
N SER A 94 -24.60 -6.09 10.96
CA SER A 94 -23.92 -6.22 12.26
C SER A 94 -22.39 -6.19 12.10
N ARG A 95 -21.68 -5.83 13.18
CA ARG A 95 -20.21 -5.84 13.21
C ARG A 95 -19.63 -7.19 12.80
N ARG A 96 -20.23 -8.31 13.26
CA ARG A 96 -19.78 -9.65 12.90
C ARG A 96 -19.92 -9.91 11.41
N GLN A 97 -21.09 -9.61 10.83
CA GLN A 97 -21.31 -9.75 9.39
C GLN A 97 -20.37 -8.86 8.58
N TYR A 98 -20.09 -7.64 9.04
CA TYR A 98 -19.12 -6.74 8.41
C TYR A 98 -17.72 -7.37 8.40
N ASN A 99 -17.22 -7.87 9.55
CA ASN A 99 -15.91 -8.50 9.64
C ASN A 99 -15.78 -9.70 8.71
N ASP A 100 -16.79 -10.56 8.66
CA ASP A 100 -16.79 -11.73 7.77
C ASP A 100 -16.83 -11.31 6.29
N ARG A 101 -17.67 -10.35 5.95
CA ARG A 101 -17.78 -9.85 4.57
C ARG A 101 -16.56 -9.06 4.12
N ARG A 102 -15.92 -8.27 4.99
CA ARG A 102 -14.68 -7.56 4.68
C ARG A 102 -13.58 -8.52 4.23
N LYS A 103 -13.49 -9.71 4.84
CA LYS A 103 -12.54 -10.75 4.42
C LYS A 103 -12.89 -11.32 3.04
N ILE A 104 -14.17 -11.56 2.79
CA ILE A 104 -14.65 -12.10 1.51
C ILE A 104 -14.48 -11.08 0.37
N THR A 105 -14.68 -9.78 0.66
CA THR A 105 -14.57 -8.71 -0.33
C THR A 105 -13.14 -8.16 -0.49
N SER A 106 -12.14 -8.76 0.12
CA SER A 106 -10.74 -8.31 0.02
C SER A 106 -10.22 -8.27 -1.42
N SER A 107 -10.57 -9.27 -2.24
CA SER A 107 -10.22 -9.29 -3.66
C SER A 107 -10.90 -8.17 -4.46
N LEU A 108 -12.16 -7.87 -4.17
CA LEU A 108 -12.86 -6.73 -4.76
C LEU A 108 -12.21 -5.40 -4.37
N CYS A 109 -11.85 -5.24 -3.09
CA CYS A 109 -11.14 -4.06 -2.60
C CYS A 109 -9.81 -3.87 -3.33
N HIS A 110 -9.06 -4.95 -3.54
CA HIS A 110 -7.79 -4.94 -4.27
C HIS A 110 -7.99 -4.54 -5.73
N ALA A 111 -8.95 -5.14 -6.43
CA ALA A 111 -9.24 -4.82 -7.82
C ALA A 111 -9.73 -3.37 -8.03
N ILE A 112 -10.51 -2.83 -7.07
CA ILE A 112 -10.90 -1.42 -7.09
C ILE A 112 -9.67 -0.53 -6.89
N ARG A 113 -8.77 -0.86 -5.93
CA ARG A 113 -7.53 -0.13 -5.70
C ARG A 113 -6.66 -0.09 -6.97
N GLU A 114 -6.47 -1.21 -7.64
CA GLU A 114 -5.67 -1.28 -8.88
C GLU A 114 -6.25 -0.41 -9.99
N LYS A 115 -7.55 -0.44 -10.18
CA LYS A 115 -8.22 0.43 -11.15
C LYS A 115 -8.07 1.91 -10.77
N MET A 116 -8.20 2.26 -9.48
CA MET A 116 -7.97 3.63 -9.01
C MET A 116 -6.55 4.09 -9.33
N VAL A 117 -5.56 3.25 -9.07
CA VAL A 117 -4.15 3.55 -9.35
C VAL A 117 -3.95 3.77 -10.87
N SER A 118 -4.48 2.89 -11.70
CA SER A 118 -4.40 3.02 -13.16
C SER A 118 -5.06 4.30 -13.69
N GLU A 119 -6.18 4.74 -13.10
CA GLU A 119 -6.82 6.00 -13.48
C GLU A 119 -6.07 7.25 -12.97
N MET A 120 -5.34 7.12 -11.87
CA MET A 120 -4.62 8.23 -11.23
C MET A 120 -3.22 8.45 -11.80
N ASP A 121 -2.53 7.39 -12.17
CA ASP A 121 -1.09 7.37 -12.42
C ASP A 121 -0.69 6.31 -13.46
N GLY A 122 -1.58 6.01 -14.42
CA GLY A 122 -1.41 4.93 -15.40
C GLY A 122 -0.27 5.14 -16.41
N ASP A 123 0.17 6.38 -16.61
CA ASP A 123 1.21 6.75 -17.58
C ASP A 123 2.57 7.05 -16.89
N GLU A 124 2.76 6.59 -15.64
CA GLU A 124 3.99 6.84 -14.89
C GLU A 124 5.11 5.88 -15.31
N ASP A 125 6.27 6.43 -15.68
CA ASP A 125 7.46 5.68 -16.08
C ASP A 125 8.55 5.67 -14.99
N TYR A 126 8.35 6.42 -13.91
CA TYR A 126 9.31 6.55 -12.82
C TYR A 126 8.70 6.14 -11.49
N PHE A 127 9.29 5.15 -10.88
CA PHE A 127 8.83 4.60 -9.60
C PHE A 127 9.90 4.71 -8.53
N CYS A 128 9.47 4.88 -7.29
CA CYS A 128 10.30 4.78 -6.12
C CYS A 128 9.98 3.47 -5.39
N ILE A 129 11.00 2.71 -5.00
CA ILE A 129 10.87 1.51 -4.19
C ILE A 129 11.51 1.71 -2.82
N ASP A 130 10.79 1.36 -1.77
CA ASP A 130 11.31 1.42 -0.39
C ASP A 130 10.69 0.31 0.46
N SER A 131 11.29 0.05 1.62
CA SER A 131 10.80 -0.93 2.56
C SER A 131 10.71 -0.37 3.98
N LYS A 132 9.66 -0.79 4.71
CA LYS A 132 9.38 -0.38 6.07
C LYS A 132 9.25 -1.58 7.00
N PRO A 133 9.92 -1.59 8.18
CA PRO A 133 9.72 -2.64 9.17
C PRO A 133 8.32 -2.57 9.77
N ILE A 134 7.65 -3.72 9.88
CA ILE A 134 6.40 -3.91 10.60
C ILE A 134 6.66 -4.86 11.77
N GLU A 135 6.80 -4.31 12.96
CA GLU A 135 6.97 -5.09 14.17
C GLU A 135 5.64 -5.73 14.58
N VAL A 136 5.64 -7.05 14.79
CA VAL A 136 4.48 -7.81 15.27
C VAL A 136 4.45 -7.84 16.80
N CYS A 137 5.61 -8.03 17.42
CA CYS A 137 5.76 -7.99 18.87
C CYS A 137 7.24 -7.81 19.24
N ARG A 138 7.50 -7.41 20.47
CA ARG A 138 8.85 -7.33 21.01
C ARG A 138 9.60 -8.66 20.85
N ILE A 139 10.88 -8.63 20.48
CA ILE A 139 11.71 -9.81 20.24
C ILE A 139 11.64 -10.81 21.41
N ALA A 140 11.64 -10.34 22.64
CA ALA A 140 11.50 -11.20 23.82
C ALA A 140 10.22 -12.05 23.85
N ARG A 141 9.19 -11.65 23.10
CA ARG A 141 7.91 -12.37 22.97
C ARG A 141 7.82 -13.20 21.70
N SER A 142 8.79 -13.18 20.80
CA SER A 142 8.78 -13.85 19.50
C SER A 142 8.44 -15.34 19.59
N LYS A 143 9.02 -16.05 20.57
CA LYS A 143 8.76 -17.47 20.83
C LYS A 143 7.30 -17.78 21.19
N ARG A 144 6.58 -16.82 21.77
CA ARG A 144 5.16 -16.94 22.16
C ARG A 144 4.20 -16.46 21.09
N CYS A 145 4.70 -15.80 20.04
CA CYS A 145 3.87 -15.29 18.95
C CYS A 145 3.17 -16.46 18.23
N SER A 146 1.85 -16.38 18.10
CA SER A 146 1.04 -17.38 17.39
C SER A 146 0.81 -17.06 15.93
N MET A 147 1.17 -15.86 15.48
CA MET A 147 0.97 -15.42 14.10
C MET A 147 1.77 -16.28 13.14
N GLY A 148 1.09 -16.84 12.14
CA GLY A 148 1.71 -17.67 11.10
C GLY A 148 2.26 -19.02 11.56
N LYS A 149 2.05 -19.45 12.82
CA LYS A 149 2.59 -20.73 13.32
C LYS A 149 2.17 -21.96 12.52
N LYS A 150 0.98 -21.92 11.90
CA LYS A 150 0.47 -23.00 11.08
C LYS A 150 1.10 -23.08 9.69
N ASP A 151 1.71 -22.00 9.25
CA ASP A 151 2.36 -21.89 7.94
C ASP A 151 3.71 -21.20 8.10
N TYR A 152 4.77 -22.00 8.06
CA TYR A 152 6.14 -21.49 8.22
C TYR A 152 6.49 -20.43 7.17
N LYS A 153 5.92 -20.50 5.98
CA LYS A 153 6.16 -19.48 4.94
C LYS A 153 5.59 -18.12 5.31
N LYS A 154 4.50 -18.11 6.07
CA LYS A 154 3.81 -16.89 6.53
C LYS A 154 4.22 -16.44 7.94
N ALA A 155 5.04 -17.20 8.64
CA ALA A 155 5.51 -16.83 9.98
C ALA A 155 6.41 -15.60 9.93
N PRO A 156 6.30 -14.66 10.90
CA PRO A 156 7.21 -13.53 10.99
C PRO A 156 8.66 -13.98 11.24
N GLY A 157 9.62 -13.10 10.93
CA GLY A 157 11.05 -13.36 11.14
C GLY A 157 11.72 -12.26 11.98
N VAL A 158 12.97 -12.48 12.35
CA VAL A 158 13.81 -11.44 12.94
C VAL A 158 14.53 -10.70 11.81
N GLY A 159 14.45 -9.38 11.81
CA GLY A 159 15.14 -8.49 10.90
C GLY A 159 15.89 -7.40 11.63
N TYR A 160 16.74 -6.69 10.90
CA TYR A 160 17.48 -5.54 11.39
C TYR A 160 17.07 -4.28 10.64
N CYS A 161 16.68 -3.23 11.36
CA CYS A 161 16.37 -1.92 10.81
C CYS A 161 17.58 -1.00 10.96
N ALA A 162 18.28 -0.72 9.86
CA ALA A 162 19.51 0.08 9.88
C ALA A 162 19.24 1.55 10.30
N SER A 163 18.10 2.12 9.90
CA SER A 163 17.74 3.51 10.24
C SER A 163 17.48 3.71 11.74
N GLN A 164 17.00 2.67 12.43
CA GLN A 164 16.72 2.68 13.87
C GLN A 164 17.80 1.97 14.69
N SER A 165 18.81 1.36 14.02
CA SER A 165 19.88 0.60 14.63
C SER A 165 19.39 -0.49 15.58
N MET A 166 18.25 -1.14 15.25
CA MET A 166 17.63 -2.13 16.12
C MET A 166 17.15 -3.37 15.37
N CYS A 167 17.17 -4.49 16.06
CA CYS A 167 16.50 -5.71 15.60
C CYS A 167 15.02 -5.67 15.96
N TYR A 168 14.17 -6.23 15.09
CA TYR A 168 12.73 -6.36 15.31
C TYR A 168 12.24 -7.74 14.89
N TYR A 169 11.08 -8.16 15.41
CA TYR A 169 10.45 -9.41 15.03
C TYR A 169 9.12 -9.09 14.31
N GLY A 170 9.03 -9.46 13.04
CA GLY A 170 7.86 -9.12 12.24
C GLY A 170 8.04 -9.36 10.75
N TYR A 171 7.53 -8.43 9.99
CA TYR A 171 7.56 -8.41 8.54
C TYR A 171 8.23 -7.14 8.04
N LYS A 172 8.51 -7.13 6.75
CA LYS A 172 8.95 -5.97 6.01
C LYS A 172 7.90 -5.67 4.95
N LEU A 173 7.32 -4.48 4.98
CA LEU A 173 6.45 -3.96 3.95
C LEU A 173 7.31 -3.35 2.86
N HIS A 174 7.22 -3.86 1.66
CA HIS A 174 7.78 -3.25 0.46
C HIS A 174 6.68 -2.50 -0.26
N ALA A 175 6.99 -1.33 -0.82
CA ALA A 175 6.05 -0.54 -1.60
C ALA A 175 6.74 0.05 -2.82
N VAL A 176 6.02 0.09 -3.94
CA VAL A 176 6.39 0.79 -5.16
C VAL A 176 5.42 1.95 -5.35
N CYS A 177 5.95 3.16 -5.43
CA CYS A 177 5.17 4.38 -5.55
C CYS A 177 5.57 5.12 -6.82
N GLY A 178 4.62 5.72 -7.54
CA GLY A 178 4.88 6.70 -8.57
C GLY A 178 5.43 8.02 -8.00
N LEU A 179 5.96 8.89 -8.84
CA LEU A 179 6.45 10.21 -8.42
C LEU A 179 5.35 11.11 -7.84
N SER A 180 4.11 10.86 -8.21
CA SER A 180 2.92 11.51 -7.64
C SER A 180 2.65 11.14 -6.17
N GLY A 181 3.32 10.08 -5.64
CA GLY A 181 3.10 9.50 -4.32
C GLY A 181 1.98 8.47 -4.28
N VAL A 182 1.47 8.04 -5.44
CA VAL A 182 0.49 6.95 -5.54
C VAL A 182 1.20 5.62 -5.35
N ILE A 183 0.70 4.78 -4.45
CA ILE A 183 1.23 3.43 -4.23
C ILE A 183 0.65 2.50 -5.28
N HIS A 184 1.48 2.04 -6.20
CA HIS A 184 1.13 1.13 -7.26
C HIS A 184 1.02 -0.31 -6.77
N SER A 185 2.07 -0.81 -6.13
CA SER A 185 2.09 -2.16 -5.56
C SER A 185 2.74 -2.19 -4.18
N PHE A 186 2.39 -3.20 -3.41
CA PHE A 186 3.03 -3.47 -2.12
C PHE A 186 2.99 -4.95 -1.80
N ASP A 187 3.96 -5.42 -1.04
CA ASP A 187 4.00 -6.79 -0.54
C ASP A 187 4.63 -6.87 0.86
N LEU A 188 4.36 -7.97 1.54
CA LEU A 188 4.87 -8.27 2.87
C LEU A 188 5.80 -9.47 2.83
N THR A 189 7.08 -9.25 3.12
CA THR A 189 8.05 -10.33 3.32
C THR A 189 8.37 -10.53 4.80
N LYS A 190 8.95 -11.69 5.16
CA LYS A 190 9.52 -11.87 6.49
C LYS A 190 10.61 -10.82 6.72
N ALA A 191 10.72 -10.30 7.93
CA ALA A 191 11.75 -9.33 8.29
C ALA A 191 13.19 -9.79 7.99
N SER A 192 13.44 -11.09 7.95
CA SER A 192 14.74 -11.70 7.62
C SER A 192 15.07 -11.72 6.13
N VAL A 193 14.11 -11.45 5.25
CA VAL A 193 14.32 -11.45 3.80
C VAL A 193 15.02 -10.15 3.40
N HIS A 194 16.04 -10.25 2.55
CA HIS A 194 16.76 -9.08 2.05
C HIS A 194 15.91 -8.35 0.98
N ASP A 195 15.94 -7.02 0.99
CA ASP A 195 15.12 -6.16 0.12
C ASP A 195 15.26 -6.47 -1.37
N ILE A 196 16.44 -6.90 -1.79
CA ILE A 196 16.76 -7.26 -3.16
C ILE A 196 15.85 -8.37 -3.73
N HIS A 197 15.32 -9.23 -2.87
CA HIS A 197 14.45 -10.33 -3.32
C HIS A 197 13.09 -9.83 -3.83
N TYR A 198 12.62 -8.69 -3.34
CA TYR A 198 11.38 -8.08 -3.81
C TYR A 198 11.49 -7.55 -5.26
N LEU A 199 12.70 -7.26 -5.73
CA LEU A 199 12.90 -6.88 -7.13
C LEU A 199 12.46 -7.95 -8.15
N LYS A 200 12.35 -9.22 -7.74
CA LYS A 200 11.81 -10.30 -8.58
C LYS A 200 10.31 -10.13 -8.83
N ASP A 201 9.59 -9.64 -7.83
CA ASP A 201 8.15 -9.36 -7.93
C ASP A 201 7.93 -8.09 -8.77
N VAL A 202 8.74 -7.05 -8.54
CA VAL A 202 8.75 -5.84 -9.38
C VAL A 202 8.95 -6.17 -10.86
N LYS A 203 9.83 -7.12 -11.19
CA LYS A 203 10.06 -7.56 -12.56
C LYS A 203 8.83 -8.20 -13.24
N VAL A 204 7.93 -8.80 -12.46
CA VAL A 204 6.71 -9.42 -12.98
C VAL A 204 5.64 -8.36 -13.28
N ASP A 205 5.57 -7.33 -12.43
CA ASP A 205 4.48 -6.34 -12.44
C ASP A 205 4.80 -5.13 -13.32
N TYR A 206 6.09 -4.86 -13.57
CA TYR A 206 6.56 -3.64 -14.27
C TYR A 206 7.44 -3.96 -15.46
N SER A 207 7.42 -3.07 -16.46
CA SER A 207 8.31 -3.10 -17.62
C SER A 207 8.49 -1.70 -18.20
N ASN A 208 9.58 -1.49 -18.96
CA ASN A 208 9.87 -0.23 -19.66
C ASN A 208 9.85 1.01 -18.75
N CYS A 209 10.38 0.91 -17.54
CA CYS A 209 10.33 1.99 -16.55
C CYS A 209 11.66 2.18 -15.82
N THR A 210 11.76 3.26 -15.05
CA THR A 210 12.88 3.52 -14.17
C THR A 210 12.43 3.37 -12.71
N VAL A 211 13.11 2.51 -11.96
CA VAL A 211 12.85 2.28 -10.53
C VAL A 211 14.00 2.88 -9.71
N ILE A 212 13.67 3.75 -8.76
CA ILE A 212 14.63 4.41 -7.88
C ILE A 212 14.55 3.76 -6.50
N GLY A 213 15.64 3.16 -6.05
CA GLY A 213 15.72 2.47 -4.76
C GLY A 213 16.82 3.00 -3.85
N ASP A 214 16.84 2.53 -2.60
CA ASP A 214 17.91 2.81 -1.66
C ASP A 214 19.10 1.84 -1.86
N ARG A 215 20.13 1.96 -1.00
CA ARG A 215 21.32 1.09 -1.06
C ARG A 215 21.05 -0.38 -0.74
N GLY A 216 19.91 -0.70 -0.15
CA GLY A 216 19.48 -2.07 0.13
C GLY A 216 19.20 -2.88 -1.13
N TYR A 217 18.97 -2.20 -2.26
CA TYR A 217 18.68 -2.81 -3.54
C TYR A 217 19.89 -2.94 -4.48
N ILE A 218 21.11 -2.65 -4.02
CA ILE A 218 22.33 -2.73 -4.84
C ILE A 218 22.69 -4.18 -5.14
N SER A 219 22.61 -4.57 -6.42
CA SER A 219 23.14 -5.83 -6.96
C SER A 219 23.34 -5.70 -8.47
N ALA A 220 24.56 -5.76 -8.93
CA ALA A 220 24.87 -5.69 -10.36
C ALA A 220 24.15 -6.79 -11.17
N GLN A 221 24.09 -8.00 -10.62
CA GLN A 221 23.43 -9.13 -11.29
C GLN A 221 21.93 -8.92 -11.43
N VAL A 222 21.26 -8.43 -10.37
CA VAL A 222 19.81 -8.18 -10.40
C VAL A 222 19.48 -6.96 -11.27
N GLN A 223 20.32 -5.92 -11.25
CA GLN A 223 20.15 -4.77 -12.14
C GLN A 223 20.24 -5.16 -13.61
N LEU A 224 21.20 -6.03 -13.97
CA LEU A 224 21.35 -6.55 -15.33
C LEU A 224 20.13 -7.39 -15.73
N ASP A 225 19.70 -8.30 -14.87
CA ASP A 225 18.52 -9.15 -15.11
C ASP A 225 17.23 -8.31 -15.30
N LEU A 226 17.00 -7.29 -14.48
CA LEU A 226 15.87 -6.36 -14.64
C LEU A 226 15.90 -5.62 -15.97
N PHE A 227 17.09 -5.16 -16.38
CA PHE A 227 17.25 -4.44 -17.64
C PHE A 227 17.05 -5.35 -18.85
N GLU A 228 17.70 -6.52 -18.88
CA GLU A 228 17.65 -7.45 -20.02
C GLU A 228 16.27 -8.09 -20.21
N THR A 229 15.54 -8.36 -19.12
CA THR A 229 14.30 -9.14 -19.20
C THR A 229 13.03 -8.30 -19.19
N ALA A 230 13.03 -7.14 -18.55
CA ALA A 230 11.87 -6.29 -18.41
C ALA A 230 12.10 -4.82 -18.84
N ASN A 231 13.31 -4.49 -19.33
CA ASN A 231 13.71 -3.12 -19.65
C ASN A 231 13.49 -2.15 -18.49
N ILE A 232 13.76 -2.62 -17.27
CA ILE A 232 13.67 -1.82 -16.03
C ILE A 232 15.05 -1.28 -15.70
N ARG A 233 15.17 0.03 -15.63
CA ARG A 233 16.38 0.71 -15.17
C ARG A 233 16.31 0.94 -13.65
N LEU A 234 17.11 0.20 -12.88
CA LEU A 234 17.19 0.39 -11.43
C LEU A 234 18.26 1.43 -11.09
N GLU A 235 17.85 2.56 -10.54
CA GLU A 235 18.74 3.63 -10.07
C GLU A 235 18.88 3.55 -8.54
N VAL A 236 20.11 3.31 -8.09
CA VAL A 236 20.45 3.22 -6.66
C VAL A 236 21.68 4.08 -6.34
N PRO A 237 21.78 4.69 -5.15
CA PRO A 237 22.92 5.52 -4.78
C PRO A 237 24.21 4.71 -4.73
N TYR A 238 25.28 5.18 -5.39
CA TYR A 238 26.58 4.52 -5.37
C TYR A 238 27.17 4.43 -3.96
N ARG A 239 27.80 3.30 -3.66
CA ARG A 239 28.66 3.16 -2.50
C ARG A 239 29.97 3.91 -2.76
N VAL A 240 30.23 4.99 -2.04
CA VAL A 240 31.56 5.60 -2.00
C VAL A 240 32.47 4.66 -1.22
N ILE A 241 33.25 3.84 -1.91
CA ILE A 241 34.30 3.05 -1.30
C ILE A 241 35.43 4.06 -1.00
N LYS A 242 35.65 4.39 0.27
CA LYS A 242 36.85 5.11 0.69
C LYS A 242 38.06 4.20 0.47
N LYS A 243 38.66 4.25 -0.70
CA LYS A 243 40.02 3.78 -0.93
C LYS A 243 40.94 4.88 -0.43
N ASN A 244 41.70 4.59 0.63
CA ASN A 244 42.86 5.32 1.10
C ASN A 244 43.17 6.64 0.39
N GLY A 245 42.65 7.76 0.94
CA GLY A 245 43.21 9.10 0.74
C GLY A 245 42.89 9.88 -0.52
N SER A 246 42.18 9.39 -1.51
CA SER A 246 41.74 10.16 -2.67
C SER A 246 40.21 10.26 -2.75
N GLN A 247 39.71 11.46 -2.53
CA GLN A 247 38.30 11.80 -2.76
C GLN A 247 38.07 11.92 -4.28
N HIS A 248 37.58 10.88 -4.92
CA HIS A 248 36.85 11.02 -6.18
C HIS A 248 35.38 11.24 -5.83
N SER A 249 34.99 12.50 -5.74
CA SER A 249 33.57 12.89 -5.76
C SER A 249 33.05 12.69 -7.18
N GLN A 250 32.51 11.52 -7.48
CA GLN A 250 31.63 11.38 -8.63
C GLN A 250 30.31 12.08 -8.24
N LEU A 251 30.04 13.16 -8.97
CA LEU A 251 28.82 13.96 -8.86
C LEU A 251 27.60 13.04 -9.07
N LEU A 252 26.78 12.92 -8.06
CA LEU A 252 25.42 12.41 -8.22
C LEU A 252 24.71 13.25 -9.29
N PRO A 253 24.01 12.65 -10.26
CA PRO A 253 23.22 13.41 -11.23
C PRO A 253 22.27 14.38 -10.49
N LYS A 254 22.10 15.59 -11.01
CA LYS A 254 21.25 16.63 -10.41
C LYS A 254 19.85 16.11 -10.04
N ARG A 255 19.30 15.16 -10.82
CA ARG A 255 17.98 14.53 -10.59
C ARG A 255 17.87 13.78 -9.25
N GLU A 256 18.93 13.15 -8.77
CA GLU A 256 18.88 12.42 -7.49
C GLU A 256 18.70 13.33 -6.27
N LYS A 257 19.14 14.59 -6.37
CA LYS A 257 18.94 15.60 -5.32
C LYS A 257 17.48 16.09 -5.25
N GLU A 258 16.78 16.08 -6.37
CA GLU A 258 15.38 16.51 -6.47
C GLU A 258 14.41 15.41 -6.06
N LEU A 259 14.78 14.11 -6.24
CA LEU A 259 13.92 12.96 -5.96
C LEU A 259 14.06 12.41 -4.52
N LYS A 260 15.14 12.71 -3.79
CA LYS A 260 15.31 12.30 -2.39
C LYS A 260 14.17 12.70 -1.44
N PRO A 261 13.51 13.87 -1.57
CA PRO A 261 12.35 14.20 -0.76
C PRO A 261 11.15 13.27 -1.01
N TYR A 262 10.98 12.77 -2.25
CA TYR A 262 9.84 11.95 -2.64
C TYR A 262 9.91 10.52 -2.05
N SER A 263 11.08 9.86 -2.09
CA SER A 263 11.23 8.51 -1.53
C SER A 263 11.01 8.46 0.00
N ARG A 264 11.44 9.49 0.73
CA ARG A 264 11.22 9.60 2.18
C ARG A 264 9.75 9.83 2.55
N ASN A 265 9.02 10.57 1.72
CA ASN A 265 7.63 10.92 1.99
C ASN A 265 6.64 9.80 1.61
N CYS A 266 6.97 8.93 0.64
CA CYS A 266 6.09 7.84 0.23
C CYS A 266 5.91 6.76 1.31
N VAL A 267 6.96 6.42 2.05
CA VAL A 267 6.90 5.32 3.04
C VAL A 267 6.62 5.82 4.46
N THR A 268 6.91 7.07 4.78
CA THR A 268 6.54 7.66 6.08
C THR A 268 5.06 7.99 6.21
N SER A 269 4.31 8.04 5.10
CA SER A 269 2.85 8.25 5.09
C SER A 269 2.05 6.93 5.10
N LEU A 270 2.72 5.77 5.12
CA LEU A 270 2.17 4.45 5.40
C LEU A 270 2.28 4.13 6.89
#